data_dabf32bd4cc77386d6c81b58d062cf3a
#
_entry.id   dabf32bd4cc77386d6c81b58d062cf3a
#
_cell.length_a   1.000
_cell.length_b   1.000
_cell.length_c   1.000
_cell.angle_alpha   90.00
_cell.angle_beta   90.00
_cell.angle_gamma   90.00
#
_symmetry.space_group_name_H-M   'P 1'
#
loop_
_entity.id
_entity.type
_entity.pdbx_description
1 polymer ?
#
loop_
_entity_poly.entity_id
_entity_poly.type
_entity_poly.pdbx_seq_one_letter_code
_entity_poly.pdbx_strand_id
1 'polypeptide(L)'
;MVGREVPRIELGTSVIPVYPRHPMMLAQQALTANQAAGGRLTLGIGLGHKVVVEGMTGMSFDKPVRHMKEYLSILMPLIHDQKVSFAGEALTTHAELTVGKPQSCGVVVAALGAQMLKLAAAFTEGTLTWCTGPETLRTLTVPTIVQAAEQLGRPAPRIIAALPMCVTKNVAEAKARAAKTFVIYGQLPSYRAMLDHEGVAGPEDVAIIGSASEVFDRVAALQEFGVTDFGGVEFGGTPDEAHDTREVLKSLLKR
;
A
#
# COMPACT_ATOMS: atom_id res chain seq x y z
N MET A 1 -8.36 14.27 -12.75
CA MET A 1 -9.78 14.69 -12.55
C MET A 1 -10.11 14.73 -11.06
N VAL A 2 -10.16 13.61 -10.33
CA VAL A 2 -10.58 13.57 -8.91
C VAL A 2 -9.84 14.62 -8.05
N GLY A 3 -8.52 14.73 -8.16
CA GLY A 3 -7.74 15.69 -7.37
C GLY A 3 -8.06 17.17 -7.61
N ARG A 4 -8.68 17.51 -8.73
CA ARG A 4 -9.15 18.87 -9.03
C ARG A 4 -10.58 19.10 -8.55
N GLU A 5 -11.43 18.08 -8.65
CA GLU A 5 -12.86 18.16 -8.33
C GLU A 5 -13.14 18.03 -6.83
N VAL A 6 -12.30 17.27 -6.11
CA VAL A 6 -12.48 17.02 -4.66
C VAL A 6 -11.34 17.68 -3.88
N PRO A 7 -11.53 18.88 -3.32
CA PRO A 7 -10.42 19.74 -2.88
C PRO A 7 -9.80 19.36 -1.53
N ARG A 8 -10.42 18.47 -0.74
CA ARG A 8 -10.02 18.22 0.67
C ARG A 8 -9.38 16.87 0.93
N ILE A 9 -9.59 15.88 0.05
CA ILE A 9 -9.09 14.53 0.29
C ILE A 9 -7.63 14.39 -0.16
N GLU A 10 -6.87 13.63 0.58
CA GLU A 10 -5.62 13.06 0.12
C GLU A 10 -5.91 11.96 -0.91
N LEU A 11 -5.05 11.84 -1.89
CA LEU A 11 -5.15 10.83 -2.95
C LEU A 11 -3.95 9.89 -2.83
N GLY A 12 -4.19 8.60 -2.93
CA GLY A 12 -3.12 7.60 -2.92
C GLY A 12 -3.22 6.62 -4.08
N THR A 13 -2.10 6.08 -4.51
CA THR A 13 -2.07 4.92 -5.39
C THR A 13 -1.82 3.64 -4.58
N SER A 14 -2.59 2.58 -4.86
CA SER A 14 -2.52 1.32 -4.07
C SER A 14 -2.48 0.09 -5.00
N VAL A 15 -1.42 -0.17 -5.70
CA VAL A 15 -0.16 0.54 -5.87
C VAL A 15 0.23 0.59 -7.34
N ILE A 16 1.23 1.41 -7.68
CA ILE A 16 1.81 1.39 -9.03
C ILE A 16 2.93 0.34 -9.06
N PRO A 17 2.86 -0.68 -9.94
CA PRO A 17 3.93 -1.64 -10.14
C PRO A 17 5.20 -0.97 -10.71
N VAL A 18 6.36 -1.26 -10.10
CA VAL A 18 7.63 -0.61 -10.47
C VAL A 18 8.30 -1.20 -11.70
N TYR A 19 8.15 -2.51 -11.97
CA TYR A 19 8.84 -3.18 -13.06
C TYR A 19 8.55 -2.60 -14.46
N PRO A 20 7.29 -2.36 -14.86
CA PRO A 20 6.99 -1.82 -16.19
C PRO A 20 7.16 -0.29 -16.29
N ARG A 21 7.68 0.35 -15.26
CA ARG A 21 7.81 1.81 -15.21
C ARG A 21 9.20 2.23 -14.75
N HIS A 22 9.93 2.93 -15.60
CA HIS A 22 11.20 3.51 -15.20
C HIS A 22 10.98 4.58 -14.10
N PRO A 23 11.82 4.64 -13.03
CA PRO A 23 11.62 5.58 -11.92
C PRO A 23 11.60 7.05 -12.32
N MET A 24 12.36 7.45 -13.35
CA MET A 24 12.33 8.81 -13.90
C MET A 24 10.95 9.15 -14.49
N MET A 25 10.35 8.25 -15.25
CA MET A 25 9.02 8.47 -15.82
C MET A 25 7.96 8.54 -14.72
N LEU A 26 8.08 7.68 -13.70
CA LEU A 26 7.15 7.71 -12.56
C LEU A 26 7.29 9.01 -11.76
N ALA A 27 8.51 9.50 -11.51
CA ALA A 27 8.74 10.78 -10.83
C ALA A 27 8.05 11.95 -11.56
N GLN A 28 8.23 12.06 -12.88
CA GLN A 28 7.57 13.10 -13.68
C GLN A 28 6.04 13.02 -13.57
N GLN A 29 5.47 11.82 -13.70
CA GLN A 29 4.03 11.61 -13.60
C GLN A 29 3.50 11.96 -12.20
N ALA A 30 4.20 11.51 -11.15
CA ALA A 30 3.80 11.74 -9.77
C ALA A 30 3.84 13.22 -9.40
N LEU A 31 4.92 13.93 -9.74
CA LEU A 31 5.06 15.35 -9.48
C LEU A 31 4.01 16.18 -10.23
N THR A 32 3.73 15.85 -11.51
CA THR A 32 2.69 16.50 -12.29
C THR A 32 1.29 16.24 -11.70
N ALA A 33 1.00 15.01 -11.31
CA ALA A 33 -0.28 14.66 -10.68
C ALA A 33 -0.44 15.32 -9.31
N ASN A 34 0.63 15.35 -8.52
CA ASN A 34 0.65 16.02 -7.21
C ASN A 34 0.38 17.52 -7.34
N GLN A 35 1.02 18.18 -8.31
CA GLN A 35 0.78 19.60 -8.60
C GLN A 35 -0.67 19.85 -9.00
N ALA A 36 -1.23 19.01 -9.88
CA ALA A 36 -2.64 19.10 -10.28
C ALA A 36 -3.62 18.82 -9.14
N ALA A 37 -3.20 18.05 -8.14
CA ALA A 37 -3.96 17.77 -6.92
C ALA A 37 -3.70 18.78 -5.78
N GLY A 38 -2.90 19.82 -6.00
CA GLY A 38 -2.57 20.80 -4.96
C GLY A 38 -1.74 20.23 -3.81
N GLY A 39 -0.81 19.31 -4.10
CA GLY A 39 0.10 18.74 -3.09
C GLY A 39 -0.48 17.61 -2.24
N ARG A 40 -1.61 17.01 -2.65
CA ARG A 40 -2.34 16.00 -1.86
C ARG A 40 -2.18 14.57 -2.37
N LEU A 41 -1.11 14.28 -3.13
CA LEU A 41 -0.84 12.93 -3.62
C LEU A 41 0.17 12.21 -2.72
N THR A 42 -0.17 10.99 -2.30
CA THR A 42 0.74 9.99 -1.77
C THR A 42 0.95 8.89 -2.82
N LEU A 43 2.19 8.72 -3.26
CA LEU A 43 2.56 7.74 -4.27
C LEU A 43 2.82 6.38 -3.62
N GLY A 44 1.87 5.46 -3.72
CA GLY A 44 2.06 4.06 -3.34
C GLY A 44 2.65 3.27 -4.50
N ILE A 45 3.78 2.61 -4.26
CA ILE A 45 4.48 1.76 -5.23
C ILE A 45 4.68 0.35 -4.70
N GLY A 46 4.84 -0.62 -5.60
CA GLY A 46 5.07 -2.01 -5.22
C GLY A 46 5.75 -2.81 -6.32
N LEU A 47 6.33 -3.95 -5.93
CA LEU A 47 6.99 -4.85 -6.90
C LEU A 47 6.00 -5.52 -7.87
N GLY A 48 4.74 -5.66 -7.46
CA GLY A 48 3.83 -6.62 -8.11
C GLY A 48 4.19 -8.07 -7.72
N HIS A 49 3.79 -9.01 -8.55
CA HIS A 49 3.99 -10.44 -8.28
C HIS A 49 4.80 -11.09 -9.39
N LYS A 50 5.66 -12.06 -9.04
CA LYS A 50 6.52 -12.75 -9.99
C LYS A 50 5.74 -13.25 -11.21
N VAL A 51 4.63 -13.95 -10.98
CA VAL A 51 3.78 -14.50 -12.05
C VAL A 51 3.26 -13.41 -13.00
N VAL A 52 2.97 -12.21 -12.48
CA VAL A 52 2.49 -11.08 -13.29
C VAL A 52 3.66 -10.42 -14.03
N VAL A 53 4.75 -10.14 -13.33
CA VAL A 53 5.92 -9.47 -13.92
C VAL A 53 6.55 -10.34 -15.02
N GLU A 54 6.80 -11.61 -14.74
CA GLU A 54 7.40 -12.51 -15.73
C GLU A 54 6.41 -12.92 -16.83
N GLY A 55 5.17 -13.27 -16.44
CA GLY A 55 4.18 -13.80 -17.38
C GLY A 55 3.53 -12.74 -18.27
N MET A 56 3.33 -11.50 -17.79
CA MET A 56 2.64 -10.45 -18.55
C MET A 56 3.60 -9.45 -19.19
N THR A 57 4.75 -9.17 -18.56
CA THR A 57 5.68 -8.15 -19.07
C THR A 57 6.97 -8.73 -19.63
N GLY A 58 7.24 -10.03 -19.40
CA GLY A 58 8.50 -10.68 -19.82
C GLY A 58 9.74 -10.18 -19.08
N MET A 59 9.57 -9.40 -18.01
CA MET A 59 10.68 -8.89 -17.22
C MET A 59 11.11 -9.90 -16.16
N SER A 60 12.42 -9.97 -15.84
CA SER A 60 12.90 -10.82 -14.76
C SER A 60 12.48 -10.26 -13.39
N PHE A 61 12.00 -11.15 -12.52
CA PHE A 61 11.69 -10.83 -11.11
C PHE A 61 12.85 -11.21 -10.18
N ASP A 62 14.05 -11.36 -10.69
CA ASP A 62 15.22 -11.70 -9.90
C ASP A 62 15.65 -10.56 -8.97
N LYS A 63 16.07 -10.93 -7.75
CA LYS A 63 16.57 -10.01 -6.73
C LYS A 63 15.65 -8.80 -6.48
N PRO A 64 14.35 -9.03 -6.18
CA PRO A 64 13.34 -7.96 -6.11
C PRO A 64 13.65 -6.90 -5.03
N VAL A 65 14.30 -7.26 -3.93
CA VAL A 65 14.70 -6.32 -2.89
C VAL A 65 15.78 -5.36 -3.41
N ARG A 66 16.75 -5.86 -4.16
CA ARG A 66 17.76 -5.01 -4.82
C ARG A 66 17.11 -4.10 -5.85
N HIS A 67 16.24 -4.64 -6.68
CA HIS A 67 15.52 -3.85 -7.68
C HIS A 67 14.76 -2.67 -7.03
N MET A 68 14.01 -2.93 -5.95
CA MET A 68 13.31 -1.86 -5.21
C MET A 68 14.28 -0.86 -4.59
N LYS A 69 15.41 -1.32 -4.03
CA LYS A 69 16.42 -0.42 -3.46
C LYS A 69 16.99 0.54 -4.52
N GLU A 70 17.39 0.02 -5.68
CA GLU A 70 17.91 0.84 -6.79
C GLU A 70 16.82 1.77 -7.34
N TYR A 71 15.58 1.27 -7.45
CA TYR A 71 14.43 2.06 -7.86
C TYR A 71 14.21 3.26 -6.96
N LEU A 72 14.21 3.06 -5.64
CA LEU A 72 14.06 4.11 -4.64
C LEU A 72 15.27 5.07 -4.61
N SER A 73 16.48 4.55 -4.84
CA SER A 73 17.69 5.39 -4.94
C SER A 73 17.65 6.34 -6.13
N ILE A 74 16.81 6.08 -7.13
CA ILE A 74 16.56 6.97 -8.27
C ILE A 74 15.31 7.82 -8.04
N LEU A 75 14.21 7.19 -7.62
CA LEU A 75 12.91 7.85 -7.49
C LEU A 75 12.94 8.96 -6.44
N MET A 76 13.48 8.69 -5.24
CA MET A 76 13.40 9.63 -4.13
C MET A 76 14.16 10.94 -4.40
N PRO A 77 15.42 10.95 -4.89
CA PRO A 77 16.07 12.19 -5.28
C PRO A 77 15.31 12.94 -6.38
N LEU A 78 14.71 12.25 -7.35
CA LEU A 78 13.91 12.91 -8.39
C LEU A 78 12.64 13.55 -7.84
N ILE A 79 12.00 12.95 -6.83
CA ILE A 79 10.80 13.50 -6.16
C ILE A 79 11.15 14.74 -5.32
N HIS A 80 12.29 14.70 -4.61
CA HIS A 80 12.68 15.78 -3.67
C HIS A 80 13.52 16.87 -4.32
N ASP A 81 14.54 16.46 -5.08
CA ASP A 81 15.57 17.36 -5.60
C ASP A 81 15.48 17.57 -7.11
N GLN A 82 14.59 16.84 -7.79
CA GLN A 82 14.42 16.82 -9.24
C GLN A 82 15.68 16.42 -10.02
N LYS A 83 16.67 15.87 -9.34
CA LYS A 83 17.95 15.50 -9.90
C LYS A 83 18.47 14.19 -9.33
N VAL A 84 19.08 13.38 -10.17
CA VAL A 84 19.74 12.14 -9.77
C VAL A 84 20.92 11.81 -10.66
N SER A 85 21.95 11.22 -10.06
CA SER A 85 23.05 10.55 -10.75
C SER A 85 23.29 9.22 -10.02
N PHE A 86 22.80 8.13 -10.58
CA PHE A 86 22.84 6.80 -9.98
C PHE A 86 23.21 5.75 -11.04
N ALA A 87 24.15 4.87 -10.72
CA ALA A 87 24.52 3.71 -11.52
C ALA A 87 24.48 2.45 -10.62
N GLY A 88 23.49 1.62 -10.85
CA GLY A 88 23.29 0.33 -10.17
C GLY A 88 23.54 -0.85 -11.09
N GLU A 89 23.21 -2.05 -10.60
CA GLU A 89 23.30 -3.27 -11.39
C GLU A 89 22.04 -3.50 -12.26
N ALA A 90 20.87 -3.09 -11.79
CA ALA A 90 19.60 -3.25 -12.49
C ALA A 90 19.15 -1.95 -13.16
N LEU A 91 19.47 -0.80 -12.58
CA LEU A 91 19.00 0.50 -13.04
C LEU A 91 20.15 1.52 -13.05
N THR A 92 20.19 2.33 -14.09
CA THR A 92 21.11 3.48 -14.19
C THR A 92 20.32 4.70 -14.64
N THR A 93 20.52 5.85 -13.97
CA THR A 93 19.83 7.09 -14.32
C THR A 93 20.70 8.31 -13.99
N HIS A 94 20.93 9.13 -14.99
CA HIS A 94 21.53 10.46 -14.85
C HIS A 94 20.55 11.46 -15.45
N ALA A 95 19.80 12.17 -14.60
CA ALA A 95 18.72 13.02 -15.06
C ALA A 95 18.50 14.24 -14.16
N GLU A 96 17.98 15.28 -14.76
CA GLU A 96 17.41 16.45 -14.09
C GLU A 96 16.05 16.72 -14.70
N LEU A 97 15.01 16.82 -13.85
CA LEU A 97 13.64 17.03 -14.30
C LEU A 97 13.37 18.52 -14.53
N THR A 98 12.61 18.82 -15.58
CA THR A 98 12.22 20.20 -15.94
C THR A 98 10.70 20.40 -15.77
N VAL A 99 10.11 19.82 -14.71
CA VAL A 99 8.67 19.91 -14.44
C VAL A 99 8.24 21.14 -13.63
N GLY A 100 9.03 22.20 -13.66
CA GLY A 100 8.80 23.40 -12.86
C GLY A 100 9.31 23.26 -11.43
N LYS A 101 8.62 23.85 -10.46
CA LYS A 101 8.93 23.71 -9.02
C LYS A 101 7.74 23.03 -8.32
N PRO A 102 7.46 21.74 -8.59
CA PRO A 102 6.38 21.05 -7.92
C PRO A 102 6.72 20.84 -6.44
N GLN A 103 5.71 20.80 -5.62
CA GLN A 103 5.83 20.29 -4.26
C GLN A 103 6.14 18.79 -4.33
N SER A 104 7.08 18.28 -3.54
CA SER A 104 7.32 16.84 -3.41
C SER A 104 6.07 16.12 -2.93
N CYS A 105 5.86 14.90 -3.36
CA CYS A 105 4.76 14.05 -2.85
C CYS A 105 5.31 12.99 -1.91
N GLY A 106 4.50 12.56 -0.94
CA GLY A 106 4.81 11.42 -0.10
C GLY A 106 4.92 10.13 -0.93
N VAL A 107 5.77 9.21 -0.51
CA VAL A 107 5.94 7.89 -1.13
C VAL A 107 5.80 6.80 -0.09
N VAL A 108 5.00 5.77 -0.37
CA VAL A 108 4.88 4.57 0.46
C VAL A 108 5.13 3.32 -0.37
N VAL A 109 5.72 2.30 0.23
CA VAL A 109 6.02 1.03 -0.44
C VAL A 109 5.09 -0.07 0.05
N ALA A 110 4.48 -0.82 -0.89
CA ALA A 110 3.80 -2.06 -0.53
C ALA A 110 4.83 -3.08 -0.07
N ALA A 111 4.84 -3.37 1.24
CA ALA A 111 5.82 -4.23 1.87
C ALA A 111 5.14 -5.22 2.83
N LEU A 112 5.46 -6.51 2.65
CA LEU A 112 4.99 -7.60 3.53
C LEU A 112 6.16 -8.20 4.33
N GLY A 113 7.26 -8.53 3.67
CA GLY A 113 8.44 -9.14 4.30
C GLY A 113 9.38 -8.12 4.95
N ALA A 114 10.11 -8.55 5.98
CA ALA A 114 10.98 -7.70 6.80
C ALA A 114 12.01 -6.88 6.00
N GLN A 115 12.60 -7.44 4.94
CA GLN A 115 13.59 -6.72 4.13
C GLN A 115 12.94 -5.53 3.38
N MET A 116 11.73 -5.72 2.84
CA MET A 116 11.01 -4.66 2.15
C MET A 116 10.49 -3.60 3.12
N LEU A 117 10.03 -3.99 4.32
CA LEU A 117 9.65 -3.07 5.39
C LEU A 117 10.84 -2.19 5.84
N LYS A 118 12.04 -2.77 5.95
CA LYS A 118 13.26 -2.00 6.25
C LYS A 118 13.64 -1.02 5.12
N LEU A 119 13.44 -1.40 3.86
CA LEU A 119 13.61 -0.47 2.73
C LEU A 119 12.57 0.66 2.77
N ALA A 120 11.31 0.36 3.03
CA ALA A 120 10.28 1.37 3.19
C ALA A 120 10.65 2.37 4.29
N ALA A 121 11.07 1.89 5.46
CA ALA A 121 11.55 2.73 6.57
C ALA A 121 12.75 3.60 6.19
N ALA A 122 13.68 3.07 5.39
CA ALA A 122 14.91 3.77 5.04
C ALA A 122 14.71 4.87 3.99
N PHE A 123 13.81 4.70 3.05
CA PHE A 123 13.71 5.56 1.87
C PHE A 123 12.43 6.40 1.80
N THR A 124 11.33 5.95 2.41
CA THR A 124 9.99 6.52 2.18
C THR A 124 9.29 6.93 3.47
N GLU A 125 8.08 7.45 3.36
CA GLU A 125 7.28 7.83 4.52
C GLU A 125 6.64 6.63 5.24
N GLY A 126 6.65 5.44 4.62
CA GLY A 126 6.05 4.27 5.26
C GLY A 126 5.68 3.14 4.33
N THR A 127 4.72 2.36 4.75
CA THR A 127 4.26 1.16 4.05
C THR A 127 2.76 1.12 3.82
N LEU A 128 2.35 0.35 2.81
CA LEU A 128 0.97 -0.03 2.57
C LEU A 128 0.90 -1.55 2.52
N THR A 129 -0.04 -2.14 3.25
CA THR A 129 -0.30 -3.57 3.23
C THR A 129 -1.66 -3.89 2.62
N TRP A 130 -1.79 -5.08 2.05
CA TRP A 130 -3.06 -5.64 1.57
C TRP A 130 -3.24 -7.05 2.12
N CYS A 131 -4.45 -7.40 2.54
CA CYS A 131 -4.76 -8.73 3.09
C CYS A 131 -3.77 -9.20 4.19
N THR A 132 -3.31 -8.29 5.01
CA THR A 132 -2.47 -8.56 6.18
C THR A 132 -3.33 -8.39 7.42
N GLY A 133 -3.51 -9.46 8.19
CA GLY A 133 -4.40 -9.48 9.34
C GLY A 133 -3.85 -8.73 10.57
N PRO A 134 -4.69 -8.49 11.57
CA PRO A 134 -4.35 -7.67 12.75
C PRO A 134 -3.19 -8.25 13.55
N GLU A 135 -3.09 -9.57 13.70
CA GLU A 135 -1.99 -10.19 14.44
C GLU A 135 -0.65 -10.00 13.71
N THR A 136 -0.64 -10.16 12.39
CA THR A 136 0.56 -9.92 11.57
C THR A 136 0.95 -8.44 11.57
N LEU A 137 -0.02 -7.53 11.52
CA LEU A 137 0.26 -6.09 11.66
C LEU A 137 0.92 -5.80 13.02
N ARG A 138 0.35 -6.33 14.11
CA ARG A 138 0.80 -6.09 15.48
C ARG A 138 2.17 -6.69 15.77
N THR A 139 2.45 -7.91 15.32
CA THR A 139 3.65 -8.68 15.74
C THR A 139 4.79 -8.66 14.73
N LEU A 140 4.52 -8.35 13.46
CA LEU A 140 5.53 -8.35 12.40
C LEU A 140 5.66 -6.98 11.73
N THR A 141 4.59 -6.47 11.11
CA THR A 141 4.67 -5.31 10.22
C THR A 141 5.06 -4.05 10.98
N VAL A 142 4.26 -3.68 11.99
CA VAL A 142 4.47 -2.44 12.77
C VAL A 142 5.82 -2.45 13.49
N PRO A 143 6.16 -3.48 14.31
CA PRO A 143 7.44 -3.46 15.02
C PRO A 143 8.64 -3.43 14.07
N THR A 144 8.58 -4.14 12.93
CA THR A 144 9.70 -4.18 11.98
C THR A 144 9.98 -2.82 11.35
N ILE A 145 8.94 -2.13 10.89
CA ILE A 145 9.14 -0.85 10.19
C ILE A 145 9.46 0.28 11.16
N VAL A 146 8.83 0.30 12.35
CA VAL A 146 9.07 1.30 13.39
C VAL A 146 10.51 1.18 13.91
N GLN A 147 10.93 -0.02 14.30
CA GLN A 147 12.30 -0.25 14.76
C GLN A 147 13.34 0.15 13.70
N ALA A 148 13.08 -0.16 12.43
CA ALA A 148 13.99 0.21 11.35
C ALA A 148 14.07 1.74 11.16
N ALA A 149 12.95 2.46 11.26
CA ALA A 149 12.94 3.92 11.21
C ALA A 149 13.68 4.55 12.39
N GLU A 150 13.45 4.06 13.61
CA GLU A 150 14.14 4.51 14.82
C GLU A 150 15.66 4.32 14.75
N GLN A 151 16.11 3.14 14.28
CA GLN A 151 17.55 2.85 14.10
C GLN A 151 18.23 3.78 13.09
N LEU A 152 17.46 4.31 12.13
CA LEU A 152 17.93 5.25 11.12
C LEU A 152 17.72 6.73 11.51
N GLY A 153 17.17 7.01 12.68
CA GLY A 153 16.82 8.35 13.14
C GLY A 153 15.77 9.04 12.27
N ARG A 154 14.88 8.25 11.63
CA ARG A 154 13.81 8.77 10.78
C ARG A 154 12.52 8.99 11.58
N PRO A 155 11.63 9.86 11.11
CA PRO A 155 10.30 10.02 11.69
C PRO A 155 9.52 8.71 11.76
N ALA A 156 8.53 8.63 12.66
CA ALA A 156 7.63 7.51 12.74
C ALA A 156 6.97 7.22 11.37
N PRO A 157 7.01 5.97 10.89
CA PRO A 157 6.53 5.65 9.56
C PRO A 157 5.00 5.66 9.50
N ARG A 158 4.47 6.04 8.35
CA ARG A 158 3.07 5.87 8.02
C ARG A 158 2.79 4.39 7.72
N ILE A 159 1.75 3.83 8.32
CA ILE A 159 1.37 2.42 8.19
C ILE A 159 -0.07 2.34 7.72
N ILE A 160 -0.24 2.10 6.42
CA ILE A 160 -1.53 2.02 5.76
C ILE A 160 -1.95 0.55 5.69
N ALA A 161 -2.96 0.13 6.44
CA ALA A 161 -3.51 -1.21 6.35
C ALA A 161 -4.73 -1.22 5.43
N ALA A 162 -4.68 -1.97 4.34
CA ALA A 162 -5.81 -2.17 3.45
C ALA A 162 -6.37 -3.58 3.59
N LEU A 163 -7.68 -3.68 3.83
CA LEU A 163 -8.38 -4.95 4.03
C LEU A 163 -9.71 -4.99 3.27
N PRO A 164 -10.14 -6.18 2.79
CA PRO A 164 -11.49 -6.36 2.29
C PRO A 164 -12.50 -6.12 3.42
N MET A 165 -13.61 -5.45 3.11
CA MET A 165 -14.58 -5.02 4.11
C MET A 165 -16.02 -5.16 3.59
N CYS A 166 -16.92 -5.68 4.43
CA CYS A 166 -18.33 -5.82 4.10
C CYS A 166 -19.20 -5.75 5.36
N VAL A 167 -20.08 -4.78 5.42
CA VAL A 167 -21.16 -4.74 6.42
C VAL A 167 -22.31 -5.60 5.92
N THR A 168 -22.69 -6.63 6.68
CA THR A 168 -23.75 -7.56 6.30
C THR A 168 -24.33 -8.29 7.50
N LYS A 169 -25.57 -8.76 7.38
CA LYS A 169 -26.20 -9.72 8.30
C LYS A 169 -25.90 -11.18 7.91
N ASN A 170 -25.47 -11.41 6.67
CA ASN A 170 -25.16 -12.74 6.14
C ASN A 170 -23.65 -12.97 6.04
N VAL A 171 -23.00 -13.08 7.22
CA VAL A 171 -21.55 -13.23 7.36
C VAL A 171 -21.01 -14.44 6.59
N ALA A 172 -21.75 -15.58 6.62
CA ALA A 172 -21.31 -16.82 5.96
C ALA A 172 -21.20 -16.64 4.43
N GLU A 173 -22.21 -16.01 3.82
CA GLU A 173 -22.22 -15.74 2.37
C GLU A 173 -21.13 -14.73 1.99
N ALA A 174 -20.97 -13.65 2.75
CA ALA A 174 -19.93 -12.67 2.51
C ALA A 174 -18.53 -13.29 2.63
N LYS A 175 -18.31 -14.18 3.60
CA LYS A 175 -17.05 -14.92 3.76
C LYS A 175 -16.79 -15.85 2.57
N ALA A 176 -17.78 -16.58 2.10
CA ALA A 176 -17.66 -17.42 0.91
C ALA A 176 -17.37 -16.59 -0.36
N ARG A 177 -17.97 -15.41 -0.48
CA ARG A 177 -17.69 -14.45 -1.56
C ARG A 177 -16.26 -13.93 -1.48
N ALA A 178 -15.77 -13.56 -0.30
CA ALA A 178 -14.40 -13.14 -0.08
C ALA A 178 -13.40 -14.23 -0.47
N ALA A 179 -13.60 -15.47 -0.05
CA ALA A 179 -12.77 -16.61 -0.41
C ALA A 179 -12.66 -16.79 -1.94
N LYS A 180 -13.76 -16.60 -2.67
CA LYS A 180 -13.77 -16.69 -4.13
C LYS A 180 -13.11 -15.47 -4.79
N THR A 181 -13.43 -14.27 -4.32
CA THR A 181 -12.95 -13.01 -4.93
C THR A 181 -11.45 -12.81 -4.75
N PHE A 182 -10.94 -13.14 -3.57
CA PHE A 182 -9.57 -12.90 -3.18
C PHE A 182 -8.67 -14.15 -3.21
N VAL A 183 -9.13 -15.25 -3.80
CA VAL A 183 -8.46 -16.57 -3.83
C VAL A 183 -6.99 -16.48 -4.26
N ILE A 184 -6.66 -15.60 -5.21
CA ILE A 184 -5.30 -15.45 -5.72
C ILE A 184 -4.30 -15.05 -4.63
N TYR A 185 -4.71 -14.24 -3.67
CA TYR A 185 -3.84 -13.81 -2.58
C TYR A 185 -3.51 -14.95 -1.60
N GLY A 186 -4.36 -15.96 -1.50
CA GLY A 186 -4.04 -17.20 -0.76
C GLY A 186 -2.96 -18.07 -1.42
N GLN A 187 -2.71 -17.87 -2.71
CA GLN A 187 -1.76 -18.66 -3.53
C GLN A 187 -0.43 -17.95 -3.77
N LEU A 188 -0.37 -16.64 -3.65
CA LEU A 188 0.85 -15.88 -3.84
C LEU A 188 1.79 -16.04 -2.64
N PRO A 189 3.06 -16.45 -2.81
CA PRO A 189 3.95 -16.80 -1.70
C PRO A 189 4.11 -15.72 -0.64
N SER A 190 4.17 -14.45 -1.05
CA SER A 190 4.32 -13.33 -0.12
C SER A 190 3.09 -13.12 0.78
N TYR A 191 1.89 -13.33 0.23
CA TYR A 191 0.64 -13.25 1.00
C TYR A 191 0.40 -14.51 1.81
N ARG A 192 0.73 -15.70 1.24
CA ARG A 192 0.63 -16.95 2.00
C ARG A 192 1.45 -16.88 3.29
N ALA A 193 2.66 -16.35 3.22
CA ALA A 193 3.50 -16.15 4.41
C ALA A 193 2.84 -15.24 5.47
N MET A 194 2.09 -14.21 5.06
CA MET A 194 1.35 -13.34 5.99
C MET A 194 0.14 -14.05 6.60
N LEU A 195 -0.60 -14.80 5.78
CA LEU A 195 -1.75 -15.57 6.26
C LEU A 195 -1.31 -16.73 7.18
N ASP A 196 -0.16 -17.36 6.90
CA ASP A 196 0.45 -18.36 7.80
C ASP A 196 0.88 -17.74 9.13
N HIS A 197 1.48 -16.54 9.10
CA HIS A 197 1.84 -15.81 10.31
C HIS A 197 0.61 -15.40 11.12
N GLU A 198 -0.47 -15.03 10.47
CA GLU A 198 -1.78 -14.74 11.07
C GLU A 198 -2.45 -15.98 11.65
N GLY A 199 -2.07 -17.19 11.19
CA GLY A 199 -2.67 -18.46 11.61
C GLY A 199 -4.00 -18.75 10.94
N VAL A 200 -4.23 -18.26 9.71
CA VAL A 200 -5.51 -18.40 9.00
C VAL A 200 -5.38 -19.13 7.66
N ALA A 201 -6.51 -19.70 7.19
CA ALA A 201 -6.54 -20.50 5.98
C ALA A 201 -6.46 -19.66 4.71
N GLY A 202 -7.15 -18.52 4.66
CA GLY A 202 -7.24 -17.72 3.46
C GLY A 202 -7.53 -16.23 3.70
N PRO A 203 -7.55 -15.43 2.63
CA PRO A 203 -7.79 -13.99 2.71
C PRO A 203 -9.21 -13.64 3.23
N GLU A 204 -10.15 -14.55 3.14
CA GLU A 204 -11.49 -14.41 3.72
C GLU A 204 -11.49 -14.33 5.23
N ASP A 205 -10.47 -14.87 5.88
CA ASP A 205 -10.35 -14.88 7.34
C ASP A 205 -9.82 -13.55 7.89
N VAL A 206 -9.06 -12.81 7.09
CA VAL A 206 -8.60 -11.46 7.45
C VAL A 206 -9.55 -10.36 6.98
N ALA A 207 -10.54 -10.68 6.17
CA ALA A 207 -11.57 -9.73 5.75
C ALA A 207 -12.40 -9.25 6.96
N ILE A 208 -12.72 -7.96 6.96
CA ILE A 208 -13.55 -7.35 8.02
C ILE A 208 -15.02 -7.47 7.61
N ILE A 209 -15.70 -8.50 8.11
CA ILE A 209 -17.09 -8.83 7.79
C ILE A 209 -17.90 -8.87 9.08
N GLY A 210 -19.09 -8.29 9.09
CA GLY A 210 -19.98 -8.31 10.25
C GLY A 210 -21.06 -7.24 10.20
N SER A 211 -21.71 -7.00 11.32
CA SER A 211 -22.60 -5.86 11.52
C SER A 211 -21.81 -4.53 11.48
N ALA A 212 -22.51 -3.43 11.31
CA ALA A 212 -21.90 -2.10 11.28
C ALA A 212 -21.04 -1.81 12.53
N SER A 213 -21.50 -2.21 13.72
CA SER A 213 -20.77 -2.05 14.97
C SER A 213 -19.50 -2.91 14.99
N GLU A 214 -19.61 -4.20 14.68
CA GLU A 214 -18.46 -5.13 14.66
C GLU A 214 -17.37 -4.68 13.67
N VAL A 215 -17.78 -4.23 12.48
CA VAL A 215 -16.88 -3.74 11.46
C VAL A 215 -16.18 -2.46 11.93
N PHE A 216 -16.94 -1.53 12.51
CA PHE A 216 -16.40 -0.30 13.08
C PHE A 216 -15.37 -0.58 14.18
N ASP A 217 -15.70 -1.43 15.14
CA ASP A 217 -14.82 -1.76 16.29
C ASP A 217 -13.54 -2.45 15.83
N ARG A 218 -13.65 -3.39 14.86
CA ARG A 218 -12.48 -4.09 14.29
C ARG A 218 -11.55 -3.13 13.54
N VAL A 219 -12.07 -2.16 12.80
CA VAL A 219 -11.24 -1.13 12.15
C VAL A 219 -10.60 -0.20 13.18
N ALA A 220 -11.37 0.25 14.17
CA ALA A 220 -10.86 1.13 15.22
C ALA A 220 -9.72 0.49 16.02
N ALA A 221 -9.81 -0.81 16.31
CA ALA A 221 -8.78 -1.55 17.03
C ALA A 221 -7.43 -1.61 16.29
N LEU A 222 -7.37 -1.44 14.96
CA LEU A 222 -6.11 -1.42 14.21
C LEU A 222 -5.20 -0.26 14.64
N GLN A 223 -5.78 0.85 15.09
CA GLN A 223 -5.00 1.99 15.61
C GLN A 223 -4.19 1.61 16.86
N GLU A 224 -4.73 0.75 17.72
CA GLU A 224 -4.05 0.29 18.95
C GLU A 224 -2.78 -0.52 18.63
N PHE A 225 -2.71 -1.09 17.42
CA PHE A 225 -1.55 -1.84 16.92
C PHE A 225 -0.52 -0.95 16.22
N GLY A 226 -0.79 0.36 16.08
CA GLY A 226 0.11 1.31 15.43
C GLY A 226 -0.17 1.53 13.93
N VAL A 227 -1.32 1.05 13.42
CA VAL A 227 -1.80 1.42 12.08
C VAL A 227 -2.20 2.90 12.09
N THR A 228 -1.69 3.67 11.15
CA THR A 228 -1.96 5.12 11.05
C THR A 228 -3.11 5.44 10.10
N ASP A 229 -3.34 4.59 9.11
CA ASP A 229 -4.34 4.79 8.07
C ASP A 229 -5.00 3.46 7.71
N PHE A 230 -6.29 3.50 7.40
CA PHE A 230 -7.05 2.33 6.98
C PHE A 230 -7.62 2.50 5.57
N GLY A 231 -7.38 1.51 4.71
CA GLY A 231 -7.95 1.42 3.37
C GLY A 231 -9.03 0.35 3.29
N GLY A 232 -10.29 0.72 3.51
CA GLY A 232 -11.42 -0.22 3.39
C GLY A 232 -11.74 -0.52 1.92
N VAL A 233 -11.56 -1.78 1.49
CA VAL A 233 -11.92 -2.24 0.14
C VAL A 233 -13.26 -2.96 0.20
N GLU A 234 -14.31 -2.26 -0.19
CA GLU A 234 -15.67 -2.82 -0.19
C GLU A 234 -15.82 -3.96 -1.21
N PHE A 235 -16.48 -5.05 -0.80
CA PHE A 235 -16.81 -6.18 -1.68
C PHE A 235 -18.25 -6.69 -1.47
N GLY A 236 -19.17 -5.79 -1.14
CA GLY A 236 -20.59 -6.11 -0.96
C GLY A 236 -21.18 -6.83 -2.18
N GLY A 237 -22.05 -7.81 -1.93
CA GLY A 237 -22.78 -8.53 -2.97
C GLY A 237 -24.09 -7.87 -3.36
N THR A 238 -24.54 -6.89 -2.59
CA THR A 238 -25.77 -6.14 -2.82
C THR A 238 -25.55 -4.63 -2.71
N PRO A 239 -26.42 -3.80 -3.30
CA PRO A 239 -26.36 -2.34 -3.11
C PRO A 239 -26.43 -1.91 -1.65
N ASP A 240 -27.23 -2.59 -0.84
CA ASP A 240 -27.39 -2.29 0.59
C ASP A 240 -26.10 -2.58 1.37
N GLU A 241 -25.46 -3.74 1.14
CA GLU A 241 -24.17 -4.05 1.76
C GLU A 241 -23.09 -3.01 1.37
N ALA A 242 -23.06 -2.56 0.12
CA ALA A 242 -22.15 -1.53 -0.33
C ALA A 242 -22.45 -0.17 0.32
N HIS A 243 -23.72 0.20 0.43
CA HIS A 243 -24.16 1.42 1.11
C HIS A 243 -23.76 1.41 2.58
N ASP A 244 -24.14 0.36 3.32
CA ASP A 244 -23.88 0.23 4.75
C ASP A 244 -22.37 0.22 5.05
N THR A 245 -21.58 -0.44 4.20
CA THR A 245 -20.12 -0.46 4.33
C THR A 245 -19.52 0.97 4.18
N ARG A 246 -20.01 1.75 3.22
CA ARG A 246 -19.59 3.15 3.04
C ARG A 246 -20.00 4.04 4.21
N GLU A 247 -21.18 3.82 4.80
CA GLU A 247 -21.63 4.59 5.97
C GLU A 247 -20.72 4.35 7.19
N VAL A 248 -20.25 3.10 7.40
CA VAL A 248 -19.27 2.80 8.44
C VAL A 248 -17.95 3.53 8.13
N LEU A 249 -17.43 3.48 6.89
CA LEU A 249 -16.22 4.20 6.51
C LEU A 249 -16.34 5.72 6.74
N LYS A 250 -17.50 6.31 6.41
CA LYS A 250 -17.78 7.74 6.69
C LYS A 250 -17.82 8.05 8.18
N SER A 251 -18.31 7.13 9.00
CA SER A 251 -18.37 7.33 10.45
C SER A 251 -16.99 7.35 11.10
N LEU A 252 -16.04 6.57 10.56
CA LEU A 252 -14.65 6.56 11.00
C LEU A 252 -13.90 7.88 10.71
N LEU A 253 -14.31 8.64 9.70
CA LEU A 253 -13.72 9.95 9.37
C LEU A 253 -14.10 11.09 10.35
N LYS A 254 -15.02 10.86 11.26
CA LYS A 254 -15.53 11.88 12.20
C LYS A 254 -14.83 11.85 13.56
N ARG A 255 -13.79 11.08 13.73
CA ARG A 255 -13.01 10.95 14.98
C ARG A 255 -11.69 11.69 14.97
#